data_025d6f360638c506058d65ab51bc587f
#
_entry.id   025d6f360638c506058d65ab51bc587f
#
_cell.length_a   1.000
_cell.length_b   1.000
_cell.length_c   1.000
_cell.angle_alpha   90.00
_cell.angle_beta   90.00
_cell.angle_gamma   90.00
#
_symmetry.space_group_name_H-M   'P 1'
#
loop_
_entity.id
_entity.type
_entity.pdbx_description
1 polymer ?
#
loop_
_entity_poly.entity_id
_entity_poly.type
_entity_poly.pdbx_seq_one_letter_code
_entity_poly.pdbx_strand_id
1 'polypeptide(L)'
;DKIWSDSKPVQEDISKMFLRRTTPYSTFTIESTGQQETVWTTFGKETPSEQIDLDINAPEVKQLLTDFLTNFSKQNVKIVRLDAVGYVVKKIGTSCFFVEPEIYKFLDWVTELATSLGIELLPEVHAHYTTQFKLAKHGNWIYDFILPYMILETLINKSSNRLYSYLKVRPHKQFTMLDCHDGIPVKPDLDDLVETKAAQKIVDVCVERGSNLSLIYSDAHKNKDGFDVHQIRCSYYSVLNCDDDAYLAARAIQFFAPGIPQVYYVGLLAGKNDDEMVKLTGEGREINRHNFTISEIEKEVQKPVVQRLLKLIDFRNDYPAFNGEFIIENAKDNEIKLTWKKDDKFCTLNIDLDTYKSVIEYIGENKNVVLYNI
;
A
#
# COMPACT_ATOMS: atom_id res chain seq x y z
N ASP A 1 -15.16 -8.70 22.98
CA ASP A 1 -16.08 -7.75 22.39
C ASP A 1 -17.43 -8.34 22.10
N LYS A 2 -18.40 -8.13 23.01
CA LYS A 2 -19.78 -8.51 22.74
C LYS A 2 -20.40 -7.57 21.73
N ILE A 3 -21.23 -8.11 20.83
CA ILE A 3 -22.01 -7.31 19.93
C ILE A 3 -23.20 -6.74 20.67
N TRP A 4 -23.19 -5.42 20.91
CA TRP A 4 -24.34 -4.65 21.40
C TRP A 4 -25.16 -5.33 22.49
N SER A 5 -24.57 -5.53 23.65
CA SER A 5 -25.32 -5.98 24.84
C SER A 5 -26.21 -7.21 24.58
N ASP A 6 -25.62 -8.32 24.21
CA ASP A 6 -26.30 -9.63 24.08
C ASP A 6 -27.24 -9.80 22.86
N SER A 7 -27.32 -8.80 21.97
CA SER A 7 -28.07 -8.90 20.71
C SER A 7 -27.16 -8.98 19.48
N LYS A 8 -27.62 -9.72 18.46
CA LYS A 8 -26.98 -9.69 17.13
C LYS A 8 -27.29 -8.36 16.46
N PRO A 9 -26.36 -7.81 15.65
CA PRO A 9 -26.66 -6.62 14.87
C PRO A 9 -27.86 -6.90 13.95
N VAL A 10 -28.77 -5.92 13.85
CA VAL A 10 -29.88 -6.01 12.93
C VAL A 10 -29.42 -5.77 11.50
N GLN A 11 -30.16 -6.29 10.51
CA GLN A 11 -29.78 -6.17 9.09
C GLN A 11 -29.64 -4.72 8.64
N GLU A 12 -30.42 -3.79 9.21
CA GLU A 12 -30.29 -2.36 8.91
C GLU A 12 -28.92 -1.79 9.30
N ASP A 13 -28.37 -2.21 10.45
CA ASP A 13 -27.03 -1.80 10.88
C ASP A 13 -25.94 -2.46 10.04
N ILE A 14 -26.09 -3.75 9.73
CA ILE A 14 -25.15 -4.48 8.86
C ILE A 14 -25.08 -3.84 7.48
N SER A 15 -26.19 -3.39 6.92
CA SER A 15 -26.24 -2.76 5.60
C SER A 15 -25.45 -1.45 5.50
N LYS A 16 -25.19 -0.79 6.64
CA LYS A 16 -24.38 0.45 6.70
C LYS A 16 -22.87 0.18 6.83
N MET A 17 -22.49 -1.06 7.17
CA MET A 17 -21.11 -1.42 7.47
C MET A 17 -20.27 -1.60 6.21
N PHE A 18 -18.99 -1.24 6.29
CA PHE A 18 -18.01 -1.59 5.26
C PHE A 18 -17.54 -3.04 5.48
N LEU A 19 -18.27 -3.97 4.89
CA LEU A 19 -18.08 -5.40 5.11
C LEU A 19 -16.86 -5.95 4.38
N ARG A 20 -16.14 -6.85 5.05
CA ARG A 20 -15.03 -7.65 4.48
C ARG A 20 -15.42 -9.14 4.37
N ARG A 21 -16.57 -9.52 4.91
CA ARG A 21 -17.18 -10.85 4.84
C ARG A 21 -18.70 -10.73 4.94
N THR A 22 -19.42 -11.81 4.65
CA THR A 22 -20.90 -11.83 4.61
C THR A 22 -21.51 -11.46 5.95
N THR A 23 -20.95 -12.02 7.05
CA THR A 23 -21.44 -11.83 8.42
C THR A 23 -20.31 -11.27 9.27
N PRO A 24 -20.42 -10.03 9.82
CA PRO A 24 -19.32 -9.39 10.57
C PRO A 24 -19.19 -9.89 12.01
N TYR A 25 -19.80 -11.00 12.35
CA TYR A 25 -19.76 -11.63 13.68
C TYR A 25 -19.70 -13.14 13.57
N SER A 26 -19.27 -13.78 14.66
CA SER A 26 -19.27 -15.23 14.83
C SER A 26 -19.74 -15.59 16.23
N THR A 27 -20.39 -16.74 16.36
CA THR A 27 -20.86 -17.28 17.65
C THR A 27 -19.99 -18.47 18.04
N PHE A 28 -19.46 -18.43 19.25
CA PHE A 28 -18.64 -19.47 19.86
C PHE A 28 -19.31 -20.07 21.08
N THR A 29 -19.03 -21.33 21.34
CA THR A 29 -19.40 -21.98 22.59
C THR A 29 -18.19 -21.97 23.52
N ILE A 30 -18.34 -21.40 24.72
CA ILE A 30 -17.30 -21.41 25.74
C ILE A 30 -17.27 -22.82 26.37
N GLU A 31 -16.17 -23.56 26.16
CA GLU A 31 -16.06 -24.95 26.62
C GLU A 31 -16.31 -25.14 28.13
N SER A 32 -15.79 -24.19 28.94
CA SER A 32 -15.90 -24.29 30.42
C SER A 32 -17.30 -24.07 30.96
N THR A 33 -18.18 -23.39 30.24
CA THR A 33 -19.53 -23.02 30.72
C THR A 33 -20.66 -23.56 29.86
N GLY A 34 -20.37 -23.95 28.61
CA GLY A 34 -21.37 -24.29 27.59
C GLY A 34 -22.17 -23.08 27.07
N GLN A 35 -21.85 -21.88 27.51
CA GLN A 35 -22.53 -20.66 27.04
C GLN A 35 -22.10 -20.30 25.62
N GLN A 36 -23.05 -19.72 24.85
CA GLN A 36 -22.77 -19.17 23.56
C GLN A 36 -22.50 -17.67 23.67
N GLU A 37 -21.38 -17.22 23.08
CA GLU A 37 -21.01 -15.81 22.99
C GLU A 37 -20.87 -15.40 21.51
N THR A 38 -21.47 -14.27 21.16
CA THR A 38 -21.37 -13.69 19.83
C THR A 38 -20.43 -12.48 19.89
N VAL A 39 -19.40 -12.52 19.05
CA VAL A 39 -18.34 -11.53 19.03
C VAL A 39 -18.11 -10.97 17.62
N TRP A 40 -17.54 -9.79 17.51
CA TRP A 40 -17.15 -9.21 16.23
C TRP A 40 -16.05 -10.04 15.58
N THR A 41 -16.22 -10.29 14.28
CA THR A 41 -15.24 -10.93 13.41
C THR A 41 -15.27 -10.25 12.04
N THR A 42 -14.59 -9.12 11.92
CA THR A 42 -14.56 -8.30 10.70
C THR A 42 -13.95 -9.04 9.53
N PHE A 43 -12.95 -9.89 9.79
CA PHE A 43 -12.18 -10.63 8.80
C PHE A 43 -12.38 -12.14 8.92
N GLY A 44 -11.72 -12.87 8.01
CA GLY A 44 -11.77 -14.32 7.93
C GLY A 44 -12.81 -14.82 6.93
N LYS A 45 -12.60 -16.01 6.39
CA LYS A 45 -13.48 -16.62 5.37
C LYS A 45 -14.50 -17.56 6.01
N GLU A 46 -14.09 -18.26 7.04
CA GLU A 46 -14.89 -19.28 7.69
C GLU A 46 -15.85 -18.68 8.70
N THR A 47 -16.91 -19.42 9.04
CA THR A 47 -17.85 -19.07 10.10
C THR A 47 -18.01 -20.29 11.01
N PRO A 48 -17.66 -20.19 12.29
CA PRO A 48 -17.12 -19.00 12.97
C PRO A 48 -15.70 -18.64 12.53
N SER A 49 -15.37 -17.34 12.50
CA SER A 49 -14.03 -16.88 12.16
C SER A 49 -13.14 -16.80 13.40
N GLU A 50 -11.92 -17.32 13.30
CA GLU A 50 -10.92 -17.24 14.37
C GLU A 50 -10.34 -15.81 14.55
N GLN A 51 -10.58 -14.91 13.59
CA GLN A 51 -10.12 -13.52 13.66
C GLN A 51 -11.12 -12.67 14.47
N ILE A 52 -11.02 -12.77 15.79
CA ILE A 52 -11.88 -12.03 16.72
C ILE A 52 -11.34 -10.60 16.87
N ASP A 53 -12.23 -9.61 16.69
CA ASP A 53 -11.89 -8.21 16.90
C ASP A 53 -11.78 -7.88 18.39
N LEU A 54 -10.76 -7.10 18.76
CA LEU A 54 -10.55 -6.68 20.13
C LEU A 54 -11.32 -5.40 20.47
N ASP A 55 -11.79 -5.26 21.71
CA ASP A 55 -12.36 -4.01 22.20
C ASP A 55 -11.26 -3.05 22.64
N ILE A 56 -10.99 -2.06 21.80
CA ILE A 56 -9.95 -1.05 22.05
C ILE A 56 -10.24 -0.17 23.28
N ASN A 57 -11.45 -0.21 23.84
CA ASN A 57 -11.81 0.52 25.05
C ASN A 57 -11.55 -0.29 26.33
N ALA A 58 -11.43 -1.63 26.22
CA ALA A 58 -11.16 -2.51 27.35
C ALA A 58 -9.75 -2.25 27.92
N PRO A 59 -9.61 -2.10 29.25
CA PRO A 59 -8.30 -1.91 29.90
C PRO A 59 -7.33 -3.05 29.58
N GLU A 60 -7.81 -4.28 29.50
CA GLU A 60 -7.02 -5.47 29.18
C GLU A 60 -6.42 -5.40 27.78
N VAL A 61 -7.17 -4.86 26.79
CA VAL A 61 -6.68 -4.68 25.43
C VAL A 61 -5.64 -3.55 25.38
N LYS A 62 -5.85 -2.47 26.13
CA LYS A 62 -4.85 -1.41 26.26
C LYS A 62 -3.55 -1.92 26.88
N GLN A 63 -3.66 -2.76 27.92
CA GLN A 63 -2.49 -3.39 28.52
C GLN A 63 -1.79 -4.33 27.54
N LEU A 64 -2.53 -5.15 26.81
CA LEU A 64 -1.99 -6.04 25.77
C LEU A 64 -1.20 -5.28 24.69
N LEU A 65 -1.76 -4.19 24.17
CA LEU A 65 -1.07 -3.33 23.18
C LEU A 65 0.17 -2.65 23.77
N THR A 66 0.10 -2.26 25.06
CA THR A 66 1.26 -1.72 25.78
C THR A 66 2.37 -2.76 25.90
N ASP A 67 2.03 -4.00 26.20
CA ASP A 67 2.99 -5.10 26.33
C ASP A 67 3.62 -5.42 24.97
N PHE A 68 2.85 -5.44 23.88
CA PHE A 68 3.37 -5.65 22.53
C PHE A 68 4.37 -4.55 22.14
N LEU A 69 4.01 -3.28 22.27
CA LEU A 69 4.89 -2.16 21.92
C LEU A 69 6.14 -2.12 22.80
N THR A 70 6.01 -2.42 24.10
CA THR A 70 7.13 -2.53 25.02
C THR A 70 8.10 -3.64 24.59
N ASN A 71 7.57 -4.79 24.19
CA ASN A 71 8.40 -5.90 23.70
C ASN A 71 9.10 -5.52 22.38
N PHE A 72 8.41 -4.89 21.44
CA PHE A 72 9.00 -4.39 20.20
C PHE A 72 10.14 -3.37 20.45
N SER A 73 9.92 -2.45 21.40
CA SER A 73 10.96 -1.50 21.80
C SER A 73 12.21 -2.20 22.36
N LYS A 74 12.03 -3.22 23.21
CA LYS A 74 13.16 -4.04 23.73
C LYS A 74 13.92 -4.76 22.62
N GLN A 75 13.26 -5.12 21.52
CA GLN A 75 13.85 -5.72 20.32
C GLN A 75 14.39 -4.67 19.33
N ASN A 76 14.44 -3.39 19.72
CA ASN A 76 14.92 -2.29 18.90
C ASN A 76 14.12 -2.06 17.60
N VAL A 77 12.84 -2.44 17.57
CA VAL A 77 11.94 -2.14 16.47
C VAL A 77 11.68 -0.64 16.43
N LYS A 78 11.81 -0.02 15.27
CA LYS A 78 11.66 1.44 15.09
C LYS A 78 10.33 1.86 14.53
N ILE A 79 9.71 1.00 13.72
CA ILE A 79 8.42 1.27 13.07
C ILE A 79 7.53 0.04 13.24
N VAL A 80 6.28 0.25 13.64
CA VAL A 80 5.26 -0.80 13.76
C VAL A 80 4.10 -0.46 12.82
N ARG A 81 3.78 -1.40 11.92
CA ARG A 81 2.60 -1.32 11.07
C ARG A 81 1.35 -1.73 11.85
N LEU A 82 0.34 -0.88 11.81
CA LEU A 82 -0.99 -1.19 12.35
C LEU A 82 -1.88 -1.71 11.22
N ASP A 83 -1.98 -3.04 11.11
CA ASP A 83 -2.78 -3.72 10.09
C ASP A 83 -4.27 -3.43 10.26
N ALA A 84 -4.94 -3.08 9.17
CA ALA A 84 -6.40 -2.88 9.12
C ALA A 84 -6.98 -2.01 10.24
N VAL A 85 -6.21 -1.06 10.76
CA VAL A 85 -6.57 -0.24 11.93
C VAL A 85 -7.87 0.56 11.74
N GLY A 86 -8.28 0.82 10.51
CA GLY A 86 -9.55 1.49 10.22
C GLY A 86 -10.78 0.80 10.78
N TYR A 87 -10.70 -0.50 11.09
CA TYR A 87 -11.83 -1.31 11.58
C TYR A 87 -11.91 -1.45 13.10
N VAL A 88 -11.00 -0.84 13.87
CA VAL A 88 -10.96 -1.04 15.33
C VAL A 88 -12.14 -0.42 16.07
N VAL A 89 -12.78 0.62 15.51
CA VAL A 89 -13.95 1.28 16.13
C VAL A 89 -15.24 0.62 15.64
N LYS A 90 -16.02 0.07 16.58
CA LYS A 90 -17.35 -0.48 16.34
C LYS A 90 -18.42 0.47 16.91
N LYS A 91 -19.25 1.04 16.04
CA LYS A 91 -20.31 1.98 16.42
C LYS A 91 -21.57 1.74 15.60
N ILE A 92 -22.66 1.44 16.29
CA ILE A 92 -23.99 1.19 15.67
C ILE A 92 -24.41 2.37 14.77
N GLY A 93 -24.98 2.05 13.62
CA GLY A 93 -25.47 3.04 12.67
C GLY A 93 -24.39 3.70 11.81
N THR A 94 -23.13 3.26 11.92
CA THR A 94 -22.01 3.72 11.10
C THR A 94 -21.48 2.62 10.19
N SER A 95 -20.50 2.97 9.31
CA SER A 95 -19.78 1.98 8.49
C SER A 95 -18.90 1.02 9.31
N CYS A 96 -18.65 1.28 10.60
CA CYS A 96 -17.65 0.61 11.43
C CYS A 96 -16.24 0.59 10.78
N PHE A 97 -15.99 1.55 9.88
CA PHE A 97 -14.71 1.75 9.23
C PHE A 97 -14.32 3.23 9.30
N PHE A 98 -13.15 3.51 9.83
CA PHE A 98 -12.57 4.83 10.03
C PHE A 98 -13.56 5.83 10.68
N VAL A 99 -14.19 5.41 11.76
CA VAL A 99 -15.25 6.17 12.43
C VAL A 99 -14.66 7.37 13.18
N GLU A 100 -14.91 8.57 12.67
CA GLU A 100 -14.48 9.83 13.30
C GLU A 100 -15.52 10.29 14.35
N PRO A 101 -15.10 10.92 15.47
CA PRO A 101 -13.71 11.21 15.89
C PRO A 101 -13.04 10.06 16.66
N GLU A 102 -13.73 8.96 16.92
CA GLU A 102 -13.28 7.87 17.82
C GLU A 102 -11.97 7.23 17.35
N ILE A 103 -11.78 7.09 16.02
CA ILE A 103 -10.56 6.52 15.47
C ILE A 103 -9.32 7.37 15.82
N TYR A 104 -9.44 8.69 15.80
CA TYR A 104 -8.32 9.55 16.16
C TYR A 104 -7.98 9.48 17.65
N LYS A 105 -8.97 9.34 18.54
CA LYS A 105 -8.71 9.14 19.98
C LYS A 105 -7.89 7.87 20.24
N PHE A 106 -8.17 6.80 19.48
CA PHE A 106 -7.38 5.58 19.56
C PHE A 106 -5.97 5.78 18.99
N LEU A 107 -5.87 6.38 17.80
CA LEU A 107 -4.59 6.64 17.14
C LEU A 107 -3.70 7.57 17.96
N ASP A 108 -4.24 8.63 18.55
CA ASP A 108 -3.50 9.55 19.41
C ASP A 108 -2.92 8.80 20.61
N TRP A 109 -3.77 8.05 21.33
CA TRP A 109 -3.33 7.24 22.46
C TRP A 109 -2.21 6.26 22.12
N VAL A 110 -2.39 5.48 21.05
CA VAL A 110 -1.38 4.46 20.68
C VAL A 110 -0.11 5.10 20.11
N THR A 111 -0.21 6.28 19.47
CA THR A 111 0.93 7.04 18.97
C THR A 111 1.74 7.64 20.11
N GLU A 112 1.09 8.22 21.12
CA GLU A 112 1.77 8.71 22.33
C GLU A 112 2.54 7.59 23.03
N LEU A 113 1.90 6.45 23.21
CA LEU A 113 2.53 5.26 23.79
C LEU A 113 3.74 4.80 22.98
N ALA A 114 3.58 4.62 21.66
CA ALA A 114 4.66 4.18 20.77
C ALA A 114 5.83 5.17 20.77
N THR A 115 5.55 6.48 20.70
CA THR A 115 6.56 7.54 20.74
C THR A 115 7.35 7.52 22.05
N SER A 116 6.69 7.28 23.19
CA SER A 116 7.36 7.15 24.50
C SER A 116 8.34 5.96 24.55
N LEU A 117 8.13 4.97 23.70
CA LEU A 117 8.96 3.76 23.57
C LEU A 117 9.97 3.84 22.42
N GLY A 118 10.09 4.98 21.74
CA GLY A 118 10.99 5.20 20.61
C GLY A 118 10.56 4.48 19.33
N ILE A 119 9.24 4.25 19.15
CA ILE A 119 8.63 3.58 18.01
C ILE A 119 7.77 4.59 17.24
N GLU A 120 7.84 4.59 15.92
CA GLU A 120 6.91 5.26 15.04
C GLU A 120 5.83 4.28 14.54
N LEU A 121 4.63 4.79 14.25
CA LEU A 121 3.53 3.98 13.76
C LEU A 121 3.25 4.22 12.28
N LEU A 122 2.86 3.15 11.59
CA LEU A 122 2.45 3.14 10.20
C LEU A 122 1.04 2.51 10.09
N PRO A 123 -0.03 3.31 10.25
CA PRO A 123 -1.40 2.85 10.05
C PRO A 123 -1.64 2.41 8.60
N GLU A 124 -2.20 1.22 8.41
CA GLU A 124 -2.71 0.79 7.12
C GLU A 124 -4.21 1.07 7.03
N VAL A 125 -4.57 1.96 6.12
CA VAL A 125 -5.96 2.37 5.89
C VAL A 125 -6.20 2.50 4.39
N HIS A 126 -6.96 1.59 3.80
CA HIS A 126 -7.47 1.71 2.45
C HIS A 126 -8.75 2.54 2.44
N ALA A 127 -8.60 3.82 2.12
CA ALA A 127 -9.69 4.79 2.09
C ALA A 127 -9.39 5.86 1.04
N HIS A 128 -10.36 6.73 0.77
CA HIS A 128 -10.17 7.94 -0.04
C HIS A 128 -8.85 8.64 0.33
N TYR A 129 -8.07 9.07 -0.66
CA TYR A 129 -6.73 9.64 -0.45
C TYR A 129 -6.70 10.80 0.56
N THR A 130 -7.78 11.56 0.67
CA THR A 130 -7.86 12.65 1.67
C THR A 130 -7.81 12.15 3.11
N THR A 131 -8.27 10.91 3.37
CA THR A 131 -8.12 10.26 4.69
C THR A 131 -6.65 9.97 4.98
N GLN A 132 -5.89 9.50 3.99
CA GLN A 132 -4.44 9.33 4.10
C GLN A 132 -3.75 10.68 4.40
N PHE A 133 -4.16 11.74 3.71
CA PHE A 133 -3.60 13.08 3.95
C PHE A 133 -3.94 13.62 5.34
N LYS A 134 -5.12 13.33 5.87
CA LYS A 134 -5.47 13.65 7.27
C LYS A 134 -4.54 12.92 8.25
N LEU A 135 -4.32 11.61 8.07
CA LEU A 135 -3.39 10.83 8.89
C LEU A 135 -1.97 11.39 8.85
N ALA A 136 -1.48 11.78 7.68
CA ALA A 136 -0.17 12.41 7.54
C ALA A 136 -0.09 13.76 8.28
N LYS A 137 -1.15 14.57 8.25
CA LYS A 137 -1.24 15.83 9.01
C LYS A 137 -1.25 15.63 10.54
N HIS A 138 -1.74 14.47 11.01
CA HIS A 138 -1.63 14.04 12.41
C HIS A 138 -0.24 13.53 12.78
N GLY A 139 0.73 13.56 11.85
CA GLY A 139 2.11 13.17 12.11
C GLY A 139 2.42 11.68 11.89
N ASN A 140 1.45 10.86 11.51
CA ASN A 140 1.68 9.46 11.22
C ASN A 140 2.47 9.24 9.92
N TRP A 141 3.25 8.18 9.85
CA TRP A 141 3.61 7.59 8.57
C TRP A 141 2.37 7.07 7.87
N ILE A 142 2.34 7.12 6.56
CA ILE A 142 1.26 6.53 5.76
C ILE A 142 1.86 5.74 4.59
N TYR A 143 1.09 4.81 4.05
CA TYR A 143 1.40 4.22 2.76
C TYR A 143 0.96 5.14 1.62
N ASP A 144 1.76 5.22 0.59
CA ASP A 144 1.38 5.87 -0.66
C ASP A 144 0.65 4.86 -1.57
N PHE A 145 -0.63 4.65 -1.29
CA PHE A 145 -1.46 3.74 -2.08
C PHE A 145 -1.88 4.29 -3.45
N ILE A 146 -1.59 5.58 -3.71
CA ILE A 146 -1.92 6.24 -4.97
C ILE A 146 -0.79 6.11 -5.99
N LEU A 147 0.45 6.20 -5.53
CA LEU A 147 1.64 6.22 -6.39
C LEU A 147 1.74 5.01 -7.33
N PRO A 148 1.46 3.76 -6.90
CA PRO A 148 1.51 2.60 -7.78
C PRO A 148 0.65 2.75 -9.03
N TYR A 149 -0.59 3.22 -8.84
CA TYR A 149 -1.51 3.46 -9.96
C TYR A 149 -1.04 4.61 -10.85
N MET A 150 -0.60 5.73 -10.26
CA MET A 150 -0.14 6.91 -11.01
C MET A 150 1.07 6.59 -11.89
N ILE A 151 2.01 5.80 -11.39
CA ILE A 151 3.17 5.35 -12.17
C ILE A 151 2.72 4.41 -13.30
N LEU A 152 1.84 3.45 -13.00
CA LEU A 152 1.32 2.51 -13.99
C LEU A 152 0.59 3.24 -15.13
N GLU A 153 -0.31 4.17 -14.78
CA GLU A 153 -1.03 5.01 -15.74
C GLU A 153 -0.06 5.84 -16.59
N THR A 154 0.96 6.45 -15.96
CA THR A 154 1.99 7.24 -16.64
C THR A 154 2.72 6.43 -17.71
N LEU A 155 3.14 5.21 -17.38
CA LEU A 155 3.87 4.34 -18.30
C LEU A 155 2.96 3.79 -19.41
N ILE A 156 1.70 3.47 -19.12
CA ILE A 156 0.74 2.99 -20.12
C ILE A 156 0.34 4.10 -21.08
N ASN A 157 0.03 5.29 -20.56
CA ASN A 157 -0.46 6.42 -21.37
C ASN A 157 0.68 7.26 -21.97
N LYS A 158 1.94 7.01 -21.62
CA LYS A 158 3.10 7.82 -22.05
C LYS A 158 2.95 9.30 -21.69
N SER A 159 2.41 9.62 -20.54
CA SER A 159 2.14 10.99 -20.09
C SER A 159 2.42 11.17 -18.61
N SER A 160 3.26 12.14 -18.26
CA SER A 160 3.67 12.47 -16.90
C SER A 160 2.71 13.41 -16.16
N ASN A 161 1.75 14.02 -16.85
CA ASN A 161 0.93 15.13 -16.34
C ASN A 161 0.20 14.81 -15.03
N ARG A 162 -0.47 13.66 -14.95
CA ARG A 162 -1.23 13.28 -13.75
C ARG A 162 -0.29 12.92 -12.59
N LEU A 163 0.78 12.18 -12.88
CA LEU A 163 1.82 11.88 -11.89
C LEU A 163 2.41 13.17 -11.29
N TYR A 164 2.75 14.15 -12.12
CA TYR A 164 3.29 15.45 -11.67
C TYR A 164 2.29 16.21 -10.81
N SER A 165 1.01 16.21 -11.20
CA SER A 165 -0.05 16.83 -10.40
C SER A 165 -0.18 16.18 -9.02
N TYR A 166 -0.09 14.86 -8.95
CA TYR A 166 -0.10 14.12 -7.71
C TYR A 166 1.15 14.37 -6.86
N LEU A 167 2.34 14.32 -7.44
CA LEU A 167 3.61 14.55 -6.73
C LEU A 167 3.69 15.93 -6.06
N LYS A 168 2.99 16.95 -6.60
CA LYS A 168 2.93 18.31 -6.03
C LYS A 168 2.09 18.42 -4.77
N VAL A 169 1.11 17.54 -4.57
CA VAL A 169 0.12 17.67 -3.48
C VAL A 169 0.24 16.58 -2.42
N ARG A 170 0.95 15.49 -2.72
CA ARG A 170 1.10 14.36 -1.80
C ARG A 170 1.96 14.71 -0.58
N PRO A 171 1.68 14.14 0.60
CA PRO A 171 2.58 14.21 1.75
C PRO A 171 3.95 13.58 1.44
N HIS A 172 5.00 14.02 2.14
CA HIS A 172 6.33 13.42 1.98
C HIS A 172 6.64 12.34 3.01
N LYS A 173 6.01 12.38 4.19
CA LYS A 173 6.16 11.35 5.23
C LYS A 173 5.36 10.10 4.87
N GLN A 174 5.83 9.38 3.85
CA GLN A 174 5.16 8.20 3.28
C GLN A 174 6.13 7.06 3.01
N PHE A 175 5.59 5.84 3.04
CA PHE A 175 6.23 4.69 2.41
C PHE A 175 5.77 4.61 0.95
N THR A 176 6.69 4.83 0.01
CA THR A 176 6.41 4.69 -1.43
C THR A 176 6.54 3.24 -1.84
N MET A 177 5.59 2.74 -2.63
CA MET A 177 5.57 1.36 -3.09
C MET A 177 5.09 1.29 -4.54
N LEU A 178 5.38 0.21 -5.25
CA LEU A 178 4.70 -0.17 -6.50
C LEU A 178 3.79 -1.38 -6.26
N ASP A 179 4.23 -2.27 -5.42
CA ASP A 179 3.63 -3.57 -5.14
C ASP A 179 3.72 -3.90 -3.65
N CYS A 180 2.80 -4.73 -3.21
CA CYS A 180 2.79 -5.34 -1.89
C CYS A 180 2.10 -6.72 -1.99
N HIS A 181 1.81 -7.33 -0.85
CA HIS A 181 1.06 -8.60 -0.78
C HIS A 181 -0.41 -8.50 -1.21
N ASP A 182 -0.93 -7.28 -1.39
CA ASP A 182 -2.24 -6.97 -1.98
C ASP A 182 -2.08 -6.45 -3.41
N GLY A 183 -3.18 -6.06 -4.05
CA GLY A 183 -3.16 -5.47 -5.38
C GLY A 183 -2.88 -3.96 -5.38
N ILE A 184 -2.78 -3.39 -6.58
CA ILE A 184 -2.69 -1.94 -6.79
C ILE A 184 -4.07 -1.33 -6.49
N PRO A 185 -4.19 -0.42 -5.51
CA PRO A 185 -5.47 0.17 -5.12
C PRO A 185 -6.09 1.01 -6.23
N VAL A 186 -7.42 0.96 -6.33
CA VAL A 186 -8.21 1.76 -7.28
C VAL A 186 -9.32 2.50 -6.52
N LYS A 187 -10.32 1.80 -6.02
CA LYS A 187 -11.43 2.37 -5.25
C LYS A 187 -11.42 1.87 -3.81
N PRO A 188 -11.65 2.72 -2.83
CA PRO A 188 -11.93 4.17 -2.90
C PRO A 188 -10.68 5.06 -2.95
N ASP A 189 -9.49 4.51 -2.99
CA ASP A 189 -8.23 5.24 -2.79
C ASP A 189 -8.03 6.38 -3.79
N LEU A 190 -8.25 6.12 -5.09
CA LEU A 190 -8.08 7.12 -6.16
C LEU A 190 -9.24 8.11 -6.26
N ASP A 191 -10.44 7.63 -6.06
CA ASP A 191 -11.73 8.29 -6.20
C ASP A 191 -11.76 9.45 -7.22
N ASP A 192 -11.73 10.72 -6.78
CA ASP A 192 -11.82 11.90 -7.64
C ASP A 192 -10.47 12.35 -8.27
N LEU A 193 -9.35 11.73 -7.89
CA LEU A 193 -8.05 11.97 -8.54
C LEU A 193 -8.02 11.47 -10.00
N VAL A 194 -8.79 10.44 -10.29
CA VAL A 194 -8.85 9.80 -11.60
C VAL A 194 -10.31 9.62 -12.02
N GLU A 195 -10.67 10.18 -13.17
CA GLU A 195 -12.01 9.98 -13.73
C GLU A 195 -12.28 8.49 -13.98
N THR A 196 -13.48 8.01 -13.66
CA THR A 196 -13.87 6.60 -13.80
C THR A 196 -13.54 6.02 -15.19
N LYS A 197 -13.82 6.76 -16.27
CA LYS A 197 -13.50 6.31 -17.63
C LYS A 197 -12.00 6.14 -17.88
N ALA A 198 -11.17 6.99 -17.28
CA ALA A 198 -9.71 6.88 -17.38
C ALA A 198 -9.22 5.69 -16.57
N ALA A 199 -9.73 5.50 -15.35
CA ALA A 199 -9.43 4.35 -14.51
C ALA A 199 -9.81 3.03 -15.18
N GLN A 200 -11.02 2.95 -15.79
CA GLN A 200 -11.48 1.77 -16.51
C GLN A 200 -10.52 1.35 -17.62
N LYS A 201 -10.04 2.32 -18.45
CA LYS A 201 -9.07 2.01 -19.52
C LYS A 201 -7.80 1.36 -19.01
N ILE A 202 -7.26 1.85 -17.88
CA ILE A 202 -6.05 1.26 -17.27
C ILE A 202 -6.36 -0.13 -16.75
N VAL A 203 -7.50 -0.31 -16.08
CA VAL A 203 -7.94 -1.63 -15.59
C VAL A 203 -8.08 -2.62 -16.76
N ASP A 204 -8.70 -2.21 -17.87
CA ASP A 204 -8.87 -3.07 -19.05
C ASP A 204 -7.52 -3.53 -19.60
N VAL A 205 -6.56 -2.60 -19.77
CA VAL A 205 -5.18 -2.93 -20.18
C VAL A 205 -4.52 -3.90 -19.19
N CYS A 206 -4.71 -3.72 -17.89
CA CYS A 206 -4.14 -4.62 -16.89
C CYS A 206 -4.73 -6.02 -16.97
N VAL A 207 -6.04 -6.13 -17.18
CA VAL A 207 -6.73 -7.42 -17.37
C VAL A 207 -6.25 -8.12 -18.64
N GLU A 208 -6.11 -7.40 -19.75
CA GLU A 208 -5.53 -7.93 -20.99
C GLU A 208 -4.10 -8.47 -20.79
N ARG A 209 -3.35 -7.88 -19.84
CA ARG A 209 -1.99 -8.31 -19.46
C ARG A 209 -1.97 -9.37 -18.37
N GLY A 210 -3.09 -10.02 -18.07
CA GLY A 210 -3.20 -11.13 -17.15
C GLY A 210 -3.42 -10.76 -15.67
N SER A 211 -3.80 -9.52 -15.36
CA SER A 211 -4.20 -9.17 -14.00
C SER A 211 -5.58 -9.69 -13.67
N ASN A 212 -5.82 -10.05 -12.40
CA ASN A 212 -7.18 -10.25 -11.91
C ASN A 212 -7.62 -9.09 -11.00
N LEU A 213 -8.91 -9.02 -10.70
CA LEU A 213 -9.49 -7.89 -9.98
C LEU A 213 -10.05 -8.31 -8.63
N SER A 214 -9.92 -7.41 -7.65
CA SER A 214 -10.72 -7.44 -6.44
C SER A 214 -11.81 -6.38 -6.55
N LEU A 215 -13.04 -6.76 -6.22
CA LEU A 215 -14.18 -5.85 -6.25
C LEU A 215 -14.57 -5.40 -4.84
N ILE A 216 -15.26 -4.26 -4.75
CA ILE A 216 -15.86 -3.80 -3.50
C ILE A 216 -16.95 -4.79 -3.10
N TYR A 217 -16.80 -5.37 -1.91
CA TYR A 217 -17.69 -6.42 -1.42
C TYR A 217 -19.04 -5.87 -0.91
N SER A 218 -19.01 -4.76 -0.19
CA SER A 218 -20.18 -4.20 0.48
C SER A 218 -21.09 -3.43 -0.48
N ASP A 219 -22.30 -3.89 -0.67
CA ASP A 219 -23.28 -3.26 -1.56
C ASP A 219 -23.55 -1.78 -1.23
N ALA A 220 -23.53 -1.43 0.06
CA ALA A 220 -23.72 -0.04 0.51
C ALA A 220 -22.58 0.90 0.07
N HIS A 221 -21.46 0.36 -0.35
CA HIS A 221 -20.26 1.12 -0.73
C HIS A 221 -19.89 0.98 -2.21
N LYS A 222 -20.71 0.27 -2.99
CA LYS A 222 -20.58 0.21 -4.44
C LYS A 222 -20.85 1.55 -5.08
N ASN A 223 -20.13 1.83 -6.15
CA ASN A 223 -20.27 3.08 -6.88
C ASN A 223 -21.53 3.07 -7.73
N LYS A 224 -22.20 4.23 -7.82
CA LYS A 224 -23.45 4.39 -8.62
C LYS A 224 -23.23 4.19 -10.13
N ASP A 225 -21.99 4.37 -10.60
CA ASP A 225 -21.60 4.19 -12.01
C ASP A 225 -21.23 2.74 -12.35
N GLY A 226 -21.27 1.83 -11.35
CA GLY A 226 -20.95 0.41 -11.51
C GLY A 226 -19.46 0.09 -11.60
N PHE A 227 -18.59 1.07 -11.42
CA PHE A 227 -17.14 0.83 -11.39
C PHE A 227 -16.66 0.50 -9.97
N ASP A 228 -16.72 -0.78 -9.61
CA ASP A 228 -16.46 -1.29 -8.27
C ASP A 228 -15.10 -1.97 -8.11
N VAL A 229 -14.13 -1.68 -8.97
CA VAL A 229 -12.79 -2.25 -8.86
C VAL A 229 -12.10 -1.70 -7.62
N HIS A 230 -11.84 -2.59 -6.66
CA HIS A 230 -11.12 -2.25 -5.43
C HIS A 230 -9.62 -2.25 -5.65
N GLN A 231 -9.09 -3.33 -6.25
CA GLN A 231 -7.66 -3.47 -6.53
C GLN A 231 -7.43 -4.24 -7.84
N ILE A 232 -6.34 -3.88 -8.54
CA ILE A 232 -5.77 -4.65 -9.64
C ILE A 232 -4.72 -5.59 -9.03
N ARG A 233 -4.91 -6.91 -9.16
CA ARG A 233 -4.01 -7.92 -8.62
C ARG A 233 -3.08 -8.45 -9.70
N CYS A 234 -1.81 -8.23 -9.54
CA CYS A 234 -0.76 -8.67 -10.47
C CYS A 234 0.61 -8.49 -9.81
N SER A 235 1.64 -9.10 -10.35
CA SER A 235 2.99 -8.62 -10.13
C SER A 235 3.21 -7.36 -10.97
N TYR A 236 3.93 -6.39 -10.44
CA TYR A 236 4.17 -5.12 -11.14
C TYR A 236 5.00 -5.30 -12.42
N TYR A 237 5.87 -6.31 -12.43
CA TYR A 237 6.66 -6.69 -13.60
C TYR A 237 5.78 -7.25 -14.72
N SER A 238 4.83 -8.14 -14.39
CA SER A 238 3.93 -8.73 -15.40
C SER A 238 2.99 -7.70 -16.02
N VAL A 239 2.43 -6.78 -15.23
CA VAL A 239 1.52 -5.76 -15.77
C VAL A 239 2.23 -4.78 -16.70
N LEU A 240 3.56 -4.69 -16.64
CA LEU A 240 4.40 -3.97 -17.60
C LEU A 240 4.92 -4.89 -18.73
N ASN A 241 4.24 -6.02 -19.02
CA ASN A 241 4.61 -7.00 -20.07
C ASN A 241 5.99 -7.63 -19.87
N CYS A 242 6.51 -7.68 -18.65
CA CYS A 242 7.86 -8.14 -18.34
C CYS A 242 8.93 -7.36 -19.13
N ASP A 243 8.68 -6.10 -19.42
CA ASP A 243 9.65 -5.18 -20.04
C ASP A 243 10.58 -4.65 -18.95
N ASP A 244 11.85 -4.98 -19.06
CA ASP A 244 12.88 -4.63 -18.07
C ASP A 244 13.02 -3.12 -17.92
N ASP A 245 13.02 -2.38 -19.04
CA ASP A 245 13.24 -0.92 -19.03
C ASP A 245 12.00 -0.19 -18.49
N ALA A 246 10.79 -0.61 -18.85
CA ALA A 246 9.55 -0.10 -18.27
C ALA A 246 9.48 -0.36 -16.76
N TYR A 247 9.88 -1.55 -16.32
CA TYR A 247 9.89 -1.91 -14.91
C TYR A 247 10.91 -1.09 -14.11
N LEU A 248 12.12 -0.91 -14.63
CA LEU A 248 13.15 -0.12 -13.98
C LEU A 248 12.82 1.38 -14.00
N ALA A 249 12.16 1.89 -15.06
CA ALA A 249 11.61 3.24 -15.08
C ALA A 249 10.57 3.43 -13.95
N ALA A 250 9.66 2.46 -13.75
CA ALA A 250 8.69 2.49 -12.64
C ALA A 250 9.40 2.56 -11.28
N ARG A 251 10.40 1.70 -11.05
CA ARG A 251 11.18 1.66 -9.81
C ARG A 251 11.97 2.95 -9.59
N ALA A 252 12.55 3.52 -10.65
CA ALA A 252 13.26 4.79 -10.57
C ALA A 252 12.32 5.94 -10.14
N ILE A 253 11.12 6.01 -10.71
CA ILE A 253 10.12 7.00 -10.28
C ILE A 253 9.75 6.79 -8.81
N GLN A 254 9.50 5.55 -8.37
CA GLN A 254 9.23 5.23 -6.97
C GLN A 254 10.34 5.72 -6.05
N PHE A 255 11.62 5.49 -6.42
CA PHE A 255 12.77 5.82 -5.59
C PHE A 255 13.08 7.32 -5.56
N PHE A 256 12.71 8.03 -6.62
CA PHE A 256 12.83 9.48 -6.67
C PHE A 256 11.64 10.23 -6.04
N ALA A 257 10.48 9.58 -5.86
CA ALA A 257 9.38 10.17 -5.12
C ALA A 257 9.76 10.36 -3.64
N PRO A 258 9.41 11.51 -3.01
CA PRO A 258 9.68 11.75 -1.59
C PRO A 258 9.05 10.68 -0.70
N GLY A 259 9.81 10.18 0.29
CA GLY A 259 9.39 9.13 1.22
C GLY A 259 10.43 8.02 1.37
N ILE A 260 10.05 6.96 2.06
CA ILE A 260 10.87 5.75 2.22
C ILE A 260 10.41 4.71 1.20
N PRO A 261 11.23 4.34 0.21
CA PRO A 261 10.87 3.29 -0.73
C PRO A 261 10.77 1.93 -0.06
N GLN A 262 9.65 1.25 -0.25
CA GLN A 262 9.44 -0.14 0.13
C GLN A 262 9.39 -0.99 -1.13
N VAL A 263 10.23 -1.99 -1.22
CA VAL A 263 10.23 -2.95 -2.32
C VAL A 263 9.73 -4.30 -1.82
N TYR A 264 8.64 -4.76 -2.40
CA TYR A 264 8.07 -6.06 -2.07
C TYR A 264 8.92 -7.18 -2.67
N TYR A 265 9.02 -8.33 -1.98
CA TYR A 265 9.96 -9.40 -2.36
C TYR A 265 9.72 -9.96 -3.76
N VAL A 266 8.45 -10.10 -4.20
CA VAL A 266 8.16 -10.53 -5.58
C VAL A 266 8.68 -9.51 -6.58
N GLY A 267 8.46 -8.22 -6.32
CA GLY A 267 8.99 -7.15 -7.15
C GLY A 267 10.50 -7.03 -7.11
N LEU A 268 11.15 -7.25 -5.94
CA LEU A 268 12.61 -7.24 -5.85
C LEU A 268 13.26 -8.23 -6.84
N LEU A 269 12.63 -9.37 -7.02
CA LEU A 269 13.10 -10.43 -7.92
C LEU A 269 12.53 -10.34 -9.34
N ALA A 270 11.85 -9.23 -9.69
CA ALA A 270 11.12 -9.09 -10.96
C ALA A 270 10.25 -10.34 -11.23
N GLY A 271 9.52 -10.78 -10.20
CA GLY A 271 8.67 -11.97 -10.25
C GLY A 271 7.46 -11.74 -11.15
N LYS A 272 7.04 -12.81 -11.84
CA LYS A 272 5.87 -12.82 -12.72
C LYS A 272 4.61 -13.18 -11.94
N ASN A 273 3.45 -12.99 -12.58
CA ASN A 273 2.18 -13.51 -12.08
C ASN A 273 2.27 -15.03 -11.86
N ASP A 274 1.76 -15.50 -10.73
CA ASP A 274 1.66 -16.92 -10.38
C ASP A 274 0.25 -17.45 -10.66
N ASP A 275 -0.05 -17.63 -11.94
CA ASP A 275 -1.36 -18.14 -12.39
C ASP A 275 -1.60 -19.60 -11.96
N GLU A 276 -0.53 -20.35 -11.70
CA GLU A 276 -0.63 -21.74 -11.24
C GLU A 276 -1.15 -21.79 -9.80
N MET A 277 -0.60 -20.95 -8.92
CA MET A 277 -1.09 -20.85 -7.54
C MET A 277 -2.52 -20.33 -7.46
N VAL A 278 -2.90 -19.36 -8.31
CA VAL A 278 -4.30 -18.91 -8.41
C VAL A 278 -5.23 -20.05 -8.78
N LYS A 279 -4.86 -20.88 -9.77
CA LYS A 279 -5.66 -22.04 -10.19
C LYS A 279 -5.72 -23.11 -9.10
N LEU A 280 -4.61 -23.36 -8.40
CA LEU A 280 -4.53 -24.36 -7.35
C LEU A 280 -5.36 -24.01 -6.13
N THR A 281 -5.31 -22.76 -5.69
CA THR A 281 -5.94 -22.29 -4.45
C THR A 281 -7.34 -21.71 -4.65
N GLY A 282 -7.68 -21.26 -5.86
CA GLY A 282 -8.87 -20.48 -6.14
C GLY A 282 -8.80 -19.03 -5.60
N GLU A 283 -7.63 -18.60 -5.09
CA GLU A 283 -7.43 -17.31 -4.45
C GLU A 283 -6.76 -16.31 -5.38
N GLY A 284 -7.50 -15.31 -5.85
CA GLY A 284 -6.98 -14.33 -6.79
C GLY A 284 -5.76 -13.53 -6.30
N ARG A 285 -5.55 -13.41 -4.96
CA ARG A 285 -4.39 -12.71 -4.39
C ARG A 285 -3.08 -13.47 -4.53
N GLU A 286 -3.13 -14.79 -4.75
CA GLU A 286 -1.93 -15.62 -4.90
C GLU A 286 -1.14 -15.29 -6.18
N ILE A 287 -1.74 -14.56 -7.11
CA ILE A 287 -1.11 -14.12 -8.36
C ILE A 287 0.20 -13.33 -8.14
N ASN A 288 0.35 -12.63 -7.03
CA ASN A 288 1.55 -11.85 -6.67
C ASN A 288 2.17 -12.27 -5.34
N ARG A 289 1.98 -13.55 -4.94
CA ARG A 289 2.48 -14.08 -3.66
C ARG A 289 3.33 -15.34 -3.83
N HIS A 290 4.03 -15.45 -4.95
CA HIS A 290 4.89 -16.61 -5.20
C HIS A 290 5.87 -16.83 -4.04
N ASN A 291 5.91 -18.06 -3.53
CA ASN A 291 6.83 -18.48 -2.47
C ASN A 291 8.13 -19.01 -3.09
N PHE A 292 9.13 -18.15 -3.19
CA PHE A 292 10.43 -18.53 -3.75
C PHE A 292 11.19 -19.49 -2.84
N THR A 293 11.68 -20.58 -3.42
CA THR A 293 12.70 -21.42 -2.79
C THR A 293 14.06 -20.73 -2.83
N ILE A 294 15.02 -21.16 -2.00
CA ILE A 294 16.36 -20.59 -1.99
C ILE A 294 17.04 -20.71 -3.37
N SER A 295 16.87 -21.86 -4.05
CA SER A 295 17.43 -22.06 -5.39
C SER A 295 16.82 -21.17 -6.46
N GLU A 296 15.53 -20.84 -6.34
CA GLU A 296 14.89 -19.85 -7.21
C GLU A 296 15.45 -18.46 -6.93
N ILE A 297 15.59 -18.05 -5.66
CA ILE A 297 16.18 -16.76 -5.30
C ILE A 297 17.60 -16.62 -5.89
N GLU A 298 18.45 -17.66 -5.73
CA GLU A 298 19.79 -17.69 -6.28
C GLU A 298 19.83 -17.49 -7.79
N LYS A 299 18.84 -18.02 -8.50
CA LYS A 299 18.68 -17.85 -9.95
C LYS A 299 18.13 -16.48 -10.31
N GLU A 300 17.06 -16.05 -9.62
CA GLU A 300 16.38 -14.78 -9.91
C GLU A 300 17.29 -13.57 -9.69
N VAL A 301 18.14 -13.59 -8.67
CA VAL A 301 19.10 -12.51 -8.42
C VAL A 301 20.16 -12.35 -9.51
N GLN A 302 20.35 -13.36 -10.37
CA GLN A 302 21.26 -13.27 -11.52
C GLN A 302 20.63 -12.61 -12.75
N LYS A 303 19.32 -12.38 -12.76
CA LYS A 303 18.66 -11.70 -13.88
C LYS A 303 19.19 -10.29 -14.07
N PRO A 304 19.46 -9.84 -15.32
CA PRO A 304 19.95 -8.48 -15.58
C PRO A 304 19.06 -7.39 -14.97
N VAL A 305 17.75 -7.53 -15.07
CA VAL A 305 16.78 -6.57 -14.47
C VAL A 305 16.92 -6.47 -12.96
N VAL A 306 17.12 -7.60 -12.27
CA VAL A 306 17.28 -7.63 -10.81
C VAL A 306 18.62 -7.03 -10.41
N GLN A 307 19.70 -7.31 -11.14
CA GLN A 307 21.02 -6.71 -10.90
C GLN A 307 21.00 -5.18 -11.11
N ARG A 308 20.28 -4.71 -12.13
CA ARG A 308 20.08 -3.26 -12.37
C ARG A 308 19.26 -2.63 -11.24
N LEU A 309 18.19 -3.31 -10.77
CA LEU A 309 17.38 -2.86 -9.64
C LEU A 309 18.20 -2.77 -8.35
N LEU A 310 19.00 -3.76 -8.02
CA LEU A 310 19.86 -3.76 -6.83
C LEU A 310 20.84 -2.56 -6.85
N LYS A 311 21.48 -2.29 -7.99
CA LYS A 311 22.34 -1.10 -8.14
C LYS A 311 21.56 0.22 -7.96
N LEU A 312 20.32 0.26 -8.43
CA LEU A 312 19.46 1.44 -8.25
C LEU A 312 19.07 1.62 -6.77
N ILE A 313 18.85 0.52 -6.03
CA ILE A 313 18.60 0.53 -4.59
C ILE A 313 19.83 1.06 -3.85
N ASP A 314 21.03 0.55 -4.18
CA ASP A 314 22.28 1.03 -3.59
C ASP A 314 22.46 2.53 -3.82
N PHE A 315 22.27 2.99 -5.07
CA PHE A 315 22.33 4.40 -5.39
C PHE A 315 21.34 5.24 -4.56
N ARG A 316 20.10 4.77 -4.42
CA ARG A 316 19.06 5.47 -3.63
C ARG A 316 19.42 5.54 -2.15
N ASN A 317 20.05 4.51 -1.60
CA ASN A 317 20.41 4.45 -0.20
C ASN A 317 21.63 5.32 0.13
N ASP A 318 22.61 5.32 -0.75
CA ASP A 318 23.95 5.87 -0.44
C ASP A 318 24.11 7.32 -0.92
N TYR A 319 23.35 7.76 -1.94
CA TYR A 319 23.60 9.07 -2.53
C TYR A 319 23.00 10.21 -1.69
N PRO A 320 23.83 11.17 -1.18
CA PRO A 320 23.44 12.13 -0.16
C PRO A 320 22.33 13.11 -0.58
N ALA A 321 22.17 13.38 -1.88
CA ALA A 321 21.18 14.34 -2.38
C ALA A 321 19.74 13.99 -1.98
N PHE A 322 19.42 12.69 -1.80
CA PHE A 322 18.10 12.23 -1.37
C PHE A 322 17.69 12.69 0.04
N ASN A 323 18.61 13.23 0.82
CA ASN A 323 18.33 13.86 2.11
C ASN A 323 18.15 15.40 2.00
N GLY A 324 17.93 15.91 0.80
CA GLY A 324 17.80 17.33 0.51
C GLY A 324 16.43 17.73 0.00
N GLU A 325 16.41 18.68 -0.94
CA GLU A 325 15.21 19.22 -1.57
C GLU A 325 14.80 18.40 -2.78
N PHE A 326 13.50 18.11 -2.89
CA PHE A 326 12.91 17.47 -4.07
C PHE A 326 12.33 18.51 -5.02
N ILE A 327 12.65 18.40 -6.30
CA ILE A 327 12.24 19.33 -7.35
C ILE A 327 11.62 18.55 -8.51
N ILE A 328 10.43 18.96 -8.93
CA ILE A 328 9.81 18.50 -10.17
C ILE A 328 10.22 19.49 -11.27
N GLU A 329 11.05 19.04 -12.17
CA GLU A 329 11.55 19.87 -13.27
C GLU A 329 10.53 19.99 -14.41
N ASN A 330 10.65 21.04 -15.20
CA ASN A 330 9.87 21.15 -16.42
C ASN A 330 10.34 20.11 -17.45
N ALA A 331 9.39 19.34 -17.98
CA ALA A 331 9.62 18.32 -19.00
C ALA A 331 8.44 18.30 -19.97
N LYS A 332 8.59 17.61 -21.10
CA LYS A 332 7.46 17.35 -22.00
C LYS A 332 6.55 16.28 -21.39
N ASP A 333 5.34 16.17 -21.91
CA ASP A 333 4.34 15.21 -21.42
C ASP A 333 4.84 13.76 -21.46
N ASN A 334 5.65 13.42 -22.46
CA ASN A 334 6.26 12.09 -22.63
C ASN A 334 7.64 11.97 -21.96
N GLU A 335 7.98 12.87 -21.06
CA GLU A 335 9.24 12.86 -20.32
C GLU A 335 8.99 12.97 -18.82
N ILE A 336 9.89 12.37 -18.01
CA ILE A 336 9.96 12.60 -16.57
C ILE A 336 11.32 13.20 -16.23
N LYS A 337 11.30 14.26 -15.42
CA LYS A 337 12.50 14.87 -14.89
C LYS A 337 12.30 15.25 -13.42
N LEU A 338 12.93 14.46 -12.52
CA LEU A 338 12.85 14.63 -11.08
C LEU A 338 14.24 14.83 -10.49
N THR A 339 14.41 15.86 -9.68
CA THR A 339 15.72 16.24 -9.10
C THR A 339 15.68 16.21 -7.58
N TRP A 340 16.73 15.67 -6.99
CA TRP A 340 17.06 15.86 -5.58
C TRP A 340 18.34 16.66 -5.46
N LYS A 341 18.37 17.61 -4.53
CA LYS A 341 19.51 18.50 -4.31
C LYS A 341 19.80 18.68 -2.83
N LYS A 342 21.06 18.51 -2.46
CA LYS A 342 21.56 18.80 -1.12
C LYS A 342 22.98 19.36 -1.22
N ASP A 343 23.19 20.57 -0.72
CA ASP A 343 24.47 21.28 -0.76
C ASP A 343 25.04 21.38 -2.20
N ASP A 344 26.24 20.85 -2.46
CA ASP A 344 26.88 20.78 -3.77
C ASP A 344 26.54 19.50 -4.56
N LYS A 345 25.67 18.64 -4.00
CA LYS A 345 25.25 17.39 -4.65
C LYS A 345 23.85 17.52 -5.22
N PHE A 346 23.66 16.98 -6.42
CA PHE A 346 22.34 16.76 -7.00
C PHE A 346 22.29 15.41 -7.73
N CYS A 347 21.10 14.87 -7.87
CA CYS A 347 20.80 13.79 -8.82
C CYS A 347 19.46 14.08 -9.52
N THR A 348 19.46 13.93 -10.83
CA THR A 348 18.29 14.13 -11.68
C THR A 348 17.97 12.86 -12.43
N LEU A 349 16.78 12.34 -12.23
CA LEU A 349 16.21 11.25 -13.02
C LEU A 349 15.60 11.82 -14.29
N ASN A 350 16.02 11.32 -15.44
CA ASN A 350 15.47 11.64 -16.75
C ASN A 350 14.90 10.34 -17.36
N ILE A 351 13.63 10.33 -17.74
CA ILE A 351 12.98 9.19 -18.40
C ILE A 351 12.29 9.68 -19.67
N ASP A 352 12.55 8.99 -20.77
CA ASP A 352 11.76 9.06 -22.00
C ASP A 352 10.66 7.98 -21.92
N LEU A 353 9.39 8.40 -21.83
CA LEU A 353 8.27 7.49 -21.69
C LEU A 353 7.95 6.70 -22.95
N ASP A 354 8.38 7.13 -24.12
CA ASP A 354 8.16 6.40 -25.37
C ASP A 354 9.04 5.15 -25.46
N THR A 355 10.27 5.26 -24.97
CA THR A 355 11.29 4.20 -25.02
C THR A 355 11.60 3.57 -23.67
N TYR A 356 11.11 4.15 -22.56
CA TYR A 356 11.46 3.83 -21.16
C TYR A 356 12.95 4.00 -20.82
N LYS A 357 13.73 4.59 -21.72
CA LYS A 357 15.14 4.88 -21.43
C LYS A 357 15.24 5.81 -20.23
N SER A 358 15.93 5.32 -19.19
CA SER A 358 16.05 5.99 -17.90
C SER A 358 17.52 6.27 -17.58
N VAL A 359 17.83 7.52 -17.24
CA VAL A 359 19.18 7.98 -16.94
C VAL A 359 19.17 8.84 -15.68
N ILE A 360 20.07 8.56 -14.74
CA ILE A 360 20.34 9.44 -13.61
C ILE A 360 21.61 10.24 -13.91
N GLU A 361 21.46 11.57 -13.91
CA GLU A 361 22.57 12.51 -13.93
C GLU A 361 22.89 12.95 -12.50
N TYR A 362 24.13 12.82 -12.05
CA TYR A 362 24.52 13.13 -10.67
C TYR A 362 25.96 13.63 -10.55
N ILE A 363 26.29 14.25 -9.41
CA ILE A 363 27.67 14.67 -9.09
C ILE A 363 28.46 13.51 -8.48
N GLY A 364 29.45 13.02 -9.21
CA GLY A 364 30.37 11.97 -8.75
C GLY A 364 31.36 12.43 -7.68
N GLU A 365 32.23 11.50 -7.25
CA GLU A 365 33.25 11.75 -6.21
C GLU A 365 34.25 12.85 -6.62
N ASN A 366 34.63 12.89 -7.87
CA ASN A 366 35.57 13.89 -8.41
C ASN A 366 34.89 15.24 -8.75
N LYS A 367 33.67 15.50 -8.23
CA LYS A 367 32.87 16.69 -8.51
C LYS A 367 32.52 16.88 -10.00
N ASN A 368 32.61 15.84 -10.79
CA ASN A 368 32.17 15.82 -12.19
C ASN A 368 30.73 15.30 -12.30
N VAL A 369 30.08 15.68 -13.38
CA VAL A 369 28.77 15.12 -13.73
C VAL A 369 28.95 13.72 -14.28
N VAL A 370 28.18 12.78 -13.74
CA VAL A 370 28.17 11.36 -14.14
C VAL A 370 26.78 11.01 -14.65
N LEU A 371 26.71 10.19 -15.71
CA LEU A 371 25.47 9.62 -16.22
C LEU A 371 25.42 8.14 -15.87
N TYR A 372 24.36 7.76 -15.15
CA TYR A 372 24.06 6.38 -14.80
C TYR A 372 22.85 5.92 -15.60
N ASN A 373 23.06 5.01 -16.56
CA ASN A 373 21.96 4.38 -17.30
C ASN A 373 21.38 3.25 -16.43
N ILE A 374 20.12 3.41 -16.08
CA ILE A 374 19.38 2.44 -15.25
C ILE A 374 19.09 1.17 -16.05
#